data_e9a7c7e7f66483e794dea045cb043733
#
_entry.id   e9a7c7e7f66483e794dea045cb043733
#
_cell.length_a   1.000
_cell.length_b   1.000
_cell.length_c   1.000
_cell.angle_alpha   90.00
_cell.angle_beta   90.00
_cell.angle_gamma   90.00
#
_symmetry.space_group_name_H-M   'P 1'
#
loop_
_entity.id
_entity.type
_entity.pdbx_description
1 polymer ?
#
loop_
_entity_poly.entity_id
_entity_poly.type
_entity_poly.pdbx_seq_one_letter_code
_entity_poly.pdbx_strand_id
1 'polypeptide(L)'
;PNSRYLPVDADALSQLGYDYVALGHLHRPHSPAPNVWYSGSLEPLDFGEGGQHGFMMVEISGEVRRCQFIPFSQREYRTLTVQTGAGDSEVEIANRIASQIIRENPHHIYTIELCGTHPASGSWKVEAIEDDLRYKEYFCSIIDNTSPEYDLDQLYRENQGNLIGDFIGSFAHIDTPLEQRALQYGLEALLSARLSAKEQAKGEKD
;
A
#
# COMPACT_ATOMS: atom_id res chain seq x y z
N PRO A 1 16.56 26.20 0.39
CA PRO A 1 16.13 24.82 0.66
C PRO A 1 16.97 24.28 1.81
N ASN A 2 16.31 24.02 2.95
CA ASN A 2 16.95 23.43 4.13
C ASN A 2 17.19 21.94 3.85
N SER A 3 18.25 21.60 3.13
CA SER A 3 18.71 20.22 3.05
C SER A 3 19.39 19.85 4.37
N ARG A 4 18.96 18.77 5.03
CA ARG A 4 19.63 18.19 6.20
C ARG A 4 20.97 17.53 5.83
N TYR A 5 21.26 17.42 4.56
CA TYR A 5 22.42 16.74 3.97
C TYR A 5 23.30 17.77 3.25
N LEU A 6 24.56 17.46 3.06
CA LEU A 6 25.49 18.30 2.32
C LEU A 6 25.03 18.36 0.84
N PRO A 7 24.50 19.49 0.37
CA PRO A 7 24.09 19.60 -1.03
C PRO A 7 25.34 19.67 -1.91
N VAL A 8 25.33 18.90 -2.99
CA VAL A 8 26.38 18.86 -3.97
C VAL A 8 25.82 19.33 -5.30
N ASP A 9 26.54 20.24 -5.97
CA ASP A 9 26.27 20.66 -7.32
C ASP A 9 26.89 19.64 -8.30
N ALA A 10 26.05 18.83 -8.93
CA ALA A 10 26.48 17.76 -9.81
C ALA A 10 27.11 18.30 -11.11
N ASP A 11 26.66 19.44 -11.63
CA ASP A 11 27.25 20.07 -12.81
C ASP A 11 28.64 20.61 -12.50
N ALA A 12 28.80 21.23 -11.33
CA ALA A 12 30.12 21.68 -10.88
C ALA A 12 31.08 20.50 -10.71
N LEU A 13 30.63 19.38 -10.13
CA LEU A 13 31.45 18.15 -10.01
C LEU A 13 31.83 17.59 -11.39
N SER A 14 30.91 17.58 -12.33
CA SER A 14 31.13 17.07 -13.68
C SER A 14 32.22 17.85 -14.43
N GLN A 15 32.42 19.15 -14.11
CA GLN A 15 33.38 20.05 -14.74
C GLN A 15 34.79 19.98 -14.12
N LEU A 16 34.98 19.23 -13.03
CA LEU A 16 36.31 19.12 -12.36
C LEU A 16 37.30 18.25 -13.13
N GLY A 17 36.93 17.67 -14.26
CA GLY A 17 37.81 16.87 -15.11
C GLY A 17 38.05 15.44 -14.63
N TYR A 18 37.27 14.95 -13.70
CA TYR A 18 37.27 13.53 -13.31
C TYR A 18 36.64 12.67 -14.39
N ASP A 19 37.18 11.48 -14.60
CA ASP A 19 36.60 10.49 -15.52
C ASP A 19 35.27 9.92 -15.02
N TYR A 20 35.14 9.78 -13.71
CA TYR A 20 33.96 9.30 -13.04
C TYR A 20 33.87 9.84 -11.61
N VAL A 21 32.68 10.24 -11.20
CA VAL A 21 32.38 10.68 -9.84
C VAL A 21 31.30 9.76 -9.25
N ALA A 22 31.69 8.99 -8.25
CA ALA A 22 30.76 8.13 -7.52
C ALA A 22 30.15 8.89 -6.33
N LEU A 23 28.86 9.03 -6.32
CA LEU A 23 28.09 9.57 -5.19
C LEU A 23 27.39 8.43 -4.43
N GLY A 24 27.32 8.58 -3.12
CA GLY A 24 26.59 7.69 -2.23
C GLY A 24 25.35 8.35 -1.63
N HIS A 25 24.73 7.69 -0.63
CA HIS A 25 23.55 8.14 0.11
C HIS A 25 22.22 7.86 -0.56
N LEU A 26 22.02 8.09 -1.84
CA LEU A 26 20.75 7.78 -2.51
C LEU A 26 20.74 6.32 -2.96
N HIS A 27 19.68 5.59 -2.58
CA HIS A 27 19.56 4.16 -2.85
C HIS A 27 19.03 3.84 -4.25
N ARG A 28 18.50 4.84 -4.95
CA ARG A 28 18.04 4.69 -6.34
C ARG A 28 19.16 5.06 -7.31
N PRO A 29 19.52 4.18 -8.26
CA PRO A 29 20.56 4.48 -9.25
C PRO A 29 20.10 5.59 -10.19
N HIS A 30 20.91 6.61 -10.37
CA HIS A 30 20.71 7.65 -11.38
C HIS A 30 21.96 8.48 -11.62
N SER A 31 21.98 9.17 -12.75
CA SER A 31 23.06 10.11 -13.12
C SER A 31 22.52 11.54 -13.13
N PRO A 32 22.91 12.39 -12.18
CA PRO A 32 22.55 13.80 -12.19
C PRO A 32 23.37 14.63 -13.20
N ALA A 33 24.55 14.14 -13.64
CA ALA A 33 25.37 14.76 -14.67
C ALA A 33 26.17 13.68 -15.43
N PRO A 34 26.74 13.94 -16.62
CA PRO A 34 27.25 12.90 -17.53
C PRO A 34 28.26 11.91 -16.96
N ASN A 35 29.12 12.34 -16.04
CA ASN A 35 30.14 11.51 -15.38
C ASN A 35 29.93 11.36 -13.88
N VAL A 36 28.79 11.80 -13.37
CA VAL A 36 28.41 11.77 -11.94
C VAL A 36 27.28 10.80 -11.74
N TRP A 37 27.46 9.82 -10.83
CA TRP A 37 26.51 8.73 -10.65
C TRP A 37 26.28 8.40 -9.19
N TYR A 38 25.02 8.16 -8.87
CA TYR A 38 24.61 7.40 -7.70
C TYR A 38 24.42 5.95 -8.13
N SER A 39 25.17 5.04 -7.54
CA SER A 39 25.04 3.60 -7.85
C SER A 39 23.78 2.98 -7.28
N GLY A 40 23.21 3.60 -6.26
CA GLY A 40 22.12 3.01 -5.48
C GLY A 40 22.63 2.03 -4.41
N SER A 41 21.71 1.30 -3.81
CA SER A 41 21.98 0.18 -2.93
C SER A 41 21.92 -1.15 -3.69
N LEU A 42 22.62 -2.18 -3.20
CA LEU A 42 22.61 -3.53 -3.80
C LEU A 42 21.26 -4.21 -3.65
N GLU A 43 20.60 -3.98 -2.53
CA GLU A 43 19.26 -4.49 -2.20
C GLU A 43 18.39 -3.32 -1.73
N PRO A 44 17.08 -3.34 -1.94
CA PRO A 44 16.17 -2.37 -1.37
C PRO A 44 16.08 -2.56 0.15
N LEU A 45 15.92 -1.47 0.91
CA LEU A 45 15.89 -1.48 2.37
C LEU A 45 14.49 -1.29 2.96
N ASP A 46 13.57 -0.70 2.19
CA ASP A 46 12.19 -0.48 2.63
C ASP A 46 11.19 -0.43 1.46
N PHE A 47 9.89 -0.32 1.79
CA PHE A 47 8.79 -0.28 0.82
C PHE A 47 8.78 0.95 -0.09
N GLY A 48 9.51 2.01 0.25
CA GLY A 48 9.67 3.20 -0.60
C GLY A 48 10.69 3.00 -1.72
N GLU A 49 11.45 1.90 -1.70
CA GLU A 49 12.55 1.62 -2.61
C GLU A 49 12.18 0.57 -3.67
N GLY A 50 11.05 0.78 -4.35
CA GLY A 50 10.61 -0.11 -5.43
C GLY A 50 11.52 -0.09 -6.66
N GLY A 51 11.55 -1.21 -7.40
CA GLY A 51 12.31 -1.40 -8.63
C GLY A 51 13.62 -2.13 -8.44
N GLN A 52 14.42 -2.19 -9.52
CA GLN A 52 15.67 -2.93 -9.51
C GLN A 52 16.77 -2.18 -8.74
N HIS A 53 17.48 -2.90 -7.89
CA HIS A 53 18.67 -2.47 -7.18
C HIS A 53 19.90 -3.22 -7.68
N GLY A 54 21.09 -2.61 -7.49
CA GLY A 54 22.31 -3.18 -8.04
C GLY A 54 23.50 -2.23 -7.89
N PHE A 55 24.40 -2.30 -8.84
CA PHE A 55 25.62 -1.48 -8.82
C PHE A 55 25.99 -0.95 -10.20
N MET A 56 26.83 0.07 -10.21
CA MET A 56 27.43 0.60 -11.44
C MET A 56 28.73 -0.11 -11.74
N MET A 57 28.83 -0.71 -12.91
CA MET A 57 30.11 -1.16 -13.48
C MET A 57 30.68 -0.06 -14.35
N VAL A 58 31.91 0.37 -14.04
CA VAL A 58 32.58 1.44 -14.72
C VAL A 58 33.87 0.93 -15.35
N GLU A 59 34.01 1.11 -16.65
CA GLU A 59 35.19 0.77 -17.40
C GLU A 59 35.83 2.06 -17.92
N ILE A 60 37.12 2.28 -17.56
CA ILE A 60 37.89 3.43 -18.01
C ILE A 60 39.13 2.89 -18.72
N SER A 61 39.24 3.16 -20.03
CA SER A 61 40.39 2.75 -20.85
C SER A 61 40.74 3.86 -21.83
N GLY A 62 41.84 4.60 -21.55
CA GLY A 62 42.18 5.80 -22.28
C GLY A 62 41.07 6.84 -22.21
N GLU A 63 40.54 7.26 -23.35
CA GLU A 63 39.40 8.20 -23.41
C GLU A 63 38.03 7.51 -23.37
N VAL A 64 38.00 6.17 -23.38
CA VAL A 64 36.74 5.40 -23.35
C VAL A 64 36.26 5.30 -21.93
N ARG A 65 35.04 5.74 -21.71
CA ARG A 65 34.30 5.65 -20.43
C ARG A 65 32.99 4.94 -20.69
N ARG A 66 32.77 3.83 -20.01
CA ARG A 66 31.51 3.07 -20.05
C ARG A 66 30.95 2.92 -18.66
N CYS A 67 29.74 3.35 -18.44
CA CYS A 67 28.99 3.17 -17.19
C CYS A 67 27.77 2.31 -17.48
N GLN A 68 27.66 1.19 -16.81
CA GLN A 68 26.55 0.27 -16.95
C GLN A 68 25.99 -0.09 -15.59
N PHE A 69 24.66 0.06 -15.42
CA PHE A 69 23.97 -0.47 -14.26
C PHE A 69 23.84 -1.98 -14.39
N ILE A 70 24.25 -2.69 -13.35
CA ILE A 70 24.12 -4.15 -13.25
C ILE A 70 23.09 -4.45 -12.17
N PRO A 71 21.89 -4.95 -12.53
CA PRO A 71 20.92 -5.44 -11.56
C PRO A 71 21.52 -6.56 -10.72
N PHE A 72 21.35 -6.48 -9.40
CA PHE A 72 21.92 -7.45 -8.47
C PHE A 72 20.88 -7.96 -7.46
N SER A 73 19.92 -7.10 -7.07
CA SER A 73 18.90 -7.47 -6.08
C SER A 73 18.12 -8.72 -6.49
N GLN A 74 17.99 -9.63 -5.55
CA GLN A 74 17.17 -10.84 -5.73
C GLN A 74 15.73 -10.63 -5.30
N ARG A 75 15.49 -9.58 -4.50
CA ARG A 75 14.17 -9.21 -3.98
C ARG A 75 13.81 -7.80 -4.41
N GLU A 76 12.54 -7.57 -4.58
CA GLU A 76 11.97 -6.26 -4.80
C GLU A 76 10.83 -6.05 -3.81
N TYR A 77 10.58 -4.81 -3.42
CA TYR A 77 9.35 -4.44 -2.75
C TYR A 77 8.29 -4.16 -3.80
N ARG A 78 7.15 -4.86 -3.68
CA ARG A 78 6.04 -4.80 -4.62
C ARG A 78 4.74 -4.50 -3.89
N THR A 79 3.83 -3.81 -4.55
CA THR A 79 2.45 -3.63 -4.06
C THR A 79 1.51 -4.46 -4.92
N LEU A 80 0.65 -5.26 -4.28
CA LEU A 80 -0.43 -6.01 -4.93
C LEU A 80 -1.77 -5.52 -4.41
N THR A 81 -2.68 -5.22 -5.32
CA THR A 81 -4.06 -4.89 -4.96
C THR A 81 -4.92 -6.15 -5.10
N VAL A 82 -5.62 -6.50 -4.03
CA VAL A 82 -6.48 -7.68 -3.96
C VAL A 82 -7.91 -7.27 -3.67
N GLN A 83 -8.82 -7.62 -4.58
CA GLN A 83 -10.24 -7.35 -4.42
C GLN A 83 -10.87 -8.36 -3.46
N THR A 84 -11.67 -7.85 -2.53
CA THR A 84 -12.46 -8.63 -1.58
C THR A 84 -13.95 -8.29 -1.70
N GLY A 85 -14.79 -9.23 -1.27
CA GLY A 85 -16.22 -9.07 -1.15
C GLY A 85 -16.72 -9.56 0.22
N ALA A 86 -17.81 -9.02 0.72
CA ALA A 86 -18.34 -9.36 2.04
C ALA A 86 -18.67 -10.85 2.23
N GLY A 87 -18.76 -11.62 1.15
CA GLY A 87 -18.93 -13.07 1.19
C GLY A 87 -17.65 -13.88 1.27
N ASP A 88 -16.48 -13.24 1.16
CA ASP A 88 -15.20 -13.93 1.27
C ASP A 88 -14.92 -14.36 2.74
N SER A 89 -14.02 -15.31 2.91
CA SER A 89 -13.40 -15.65 4.20
C SER A 89 -11.92 -15.22 4.19
N GLU A 90 -11.31 -15.06 5.37
CA GLU A 90 -9.88 -14.74 5.50
C GLU A 90 -9.01 -15.80 4.79
N VAL A 91 -9.41 -17.07 4.82
CA VAL A 91 -8.71 -18.16 4.14
C VAL A 91 -8.77 -18.01 2.61
N GLU A 92 -9.92 -17.64 2.06
CA GLU A 92 -10.06 -17.38 0.61
C GLU A 92 -9.25 -16.19 0.18
N ILE A 93 -9.22 -15.12 0.99
CA ILE A 93 -8.40 -13.94 0.74
C ILE A 93 -6.92 -14.32 0.77
N ALA A 94 -6.45 -15.04 1.79
CA ALA A 94 -5.07 -15.51 1.90
C ALA A 94 -4.67 -16.39 0.69
N ASN A 95 -5.53 -17.29 0.24
CA ASN A 95 -5.27 -18.12 -0.94
C ASN A 95 -5.23 -17.30 -2.24
N ARG A 96 -6.06 -16.27 -2.36
CA ARG A 96 -6.04 -15.34 -3.50
C ARG A 96 -4.75 -14.55 -3.55
N ILE A 97 -4.30 -14.03 -2.40
CA ILE A 97 -3.00 -13.35 -2.25
C ILE A 97 -1.85 -14.30 -2.63
N ALA A 98 -1.79 -15.49 -2.01
CA ALA A 98 -0.76 -16.49 -2.29
C ALA A 98 -0.67 -16.84 -3.78
N SER A 99 -1.82 -16.98 -4.44
CA SER A 99 -1.88 -17.26 -5.87
C SER A 99 -1.32 -16.13 -6.75
N GLN A 100 -1.47 -14.86 -6.32
CA GLN A 100 -0.88 -13.73 -7.01
C GLN A 100 0.63 -13.65 -6.78
N ILE A 101 1.08 -13.84 -5.53
CA ILE A 101 2.50 -13.88 -5.16
C ILE A 101 3.25 -14.95 -5.96
N ILE A 102 2.69 -16.17 -6.07
CA ILE A 102 3.30 -17.27 -6.83
C ILE A 102 3.44 -16.92 -8.32
N ARG A 103 2.46 -16.25 -8.90
CA ARG A 103 2.49 -15.85 -10.31
C ARG A 103 3.51 -14.77 -10.61
N GLU A 104 3.80 -13.89 -9.64
CA GLU A 104 4.80 -12.85 -9.81
C GLU A 104 6.20 -13.38 -9.44
N ASN A 105 6.51 -13.39 -8.16
CA ASN A 105 7.74 -13.97 -7.63
C ASN A 105 7.63 -14.16 -6.10
N PRO A 106 7.63 -15.40 -5.59
CA PRO A 106 7.46 -15.65 -4.16
C PRO A 106 8.61 -15.16 -3.29
N HIS A 107 9.75 -14.75 -3.89
CA HIS A 107 10.89 -14.22 -3.14
C HIS A 107 10.83 -12.71 -2.90
N HIS A 108 9.91 -11.99 -3.56
CA HIS A 108 9.70 -10.57 -3.32
C HIS A 108 9.03 -10.31 -1.96
N ILE A 109 9.08 -9.07 -1.53
CA ILE A 109 8.40 -8.58 -0.32
C ILE A 109 7.21 -7.75 -0.77
N TYR A 110 6.04 -8.06 -0.21
CA TYR A 110 4.80 -7.47 -0.70
C TYR A 110 4.11 -6.58 0.32
N THR A 111 3.61 -5.44 -0.14
CA THR A 111 2.49 -4.74 0.49
C THR A 111 1.23 -5.18 -0.22
N ILE A 112 0.27 -5.72 0.52
CA ILE A 112 -1.02 -6.14 -0.01
C ILE A 112 -2.05 -5.08 0.35
N GLU A 113 -2.66 -4.46 -0.63
CA GLU A 113 -3.78 -3.55 -0.45
C GLU A 113 -5.08 -4.29 -0.71
N LEU A 114 -5.83 -4.58 0.38
CA LEU A 114 -7.18 -5.11 0.25
C LEU A 114 -8.11 -3.97 -0.16
N CYS A 115 -8.88 -4.18 -1.21
CA CYS A 115 -9.86 -3.22 -1.73
C CYS A 115 -11.20 -3.92 -1.95
N GLY A 116 -12.30 -3.16 -1.95
CA GLY A 116 -13.64 -3.70 -2.11
C GLY A 116 -14.40 -3.68 -0.80
N THR A 117 -15.07 -4.77 -0.43
CA THR A 117 -15.96 -4.78 0.74
C THR A 117 -15.58 -5.87 1.75
N HIS A 118 -16.01 -5.63 3.00
CA HIS A 118 -16.01 -6.60 4.09
C HIS A 118 -17.43 -6.73 4.68
N PRO A 119 -17.72 -7.79 5.46
CA PRO A 119 -19.02 -7.92 6.12
C PRO A 119 -19.33 -6.71 7.01
N ALA A 120 -20.57 -6.23 6.98
CA ALA A 120 -21.03 -5.12 7.84
C ALA A 120 -20.91 -5.41 9.35
N SER A 121 -20.73 -6.66 9.73
CA SER A 121 -20.55 -7.10 11.13
C SER A 121 -19.15 -6.88 11.68
N GLY A 122 -18.16 -6.53 10.85
CA GLY A 122 -16.78 -6.26 11.26
C GLY A 122 -15.80 -6.30 10.10
N SER A 123 -14.61 -5.70 10.30
CA SER A 123 -13.50 -5.72 9.36
C SER A 123 -12.84 -7.11 9.26
N TRP A 124 -11.98 -7.29 8.27
CA TRP A 124 -11.15 -8.48 8.13
C TRP A 124 -10.19 -8.65 9.32
N LYS A 125 -9.98 -9.88 9.75
CA LYS A 125 -8.92 -10.20 10.71
C LYS A 125 -7.59 -10.27 9.97
N VAL A 126 -6.99 -9.11 9.73
CA VAL A 126 -5.76 -8.96 8.94
C VAL A 126 -4.64 -9.86 9.49
N GLU A 127 -4.50 -9.93 10.81
CA GLU A 127 -3.49 -10.76 11.47
C GLU A 127 -3.65 -12.25 11.13
N ALA A 128 -4.88 -12.74 11.00
CA ALA A 128 -5.13 -14.14 10.63
C ALA A 128 -4.73 -14.43 9.17
N ILE A 129 -4.93 -13.46 8.28
CA ILE A 129 -4.49 -13.55 6.88
C ILE A 129 -2.96 -13.52 6.82
N GLU A 130 -2.33 -12.61 7.54
CA GLU A 130 -0.86 -12.51 7.61
C GLU A 130 -0.22 -13.77 8.18
N ASP A 131 -0.79 -14.37 9.23
CA ASP A 131 -0.29 -15.60 9.83
C ASP A 131 -0.36 -16.79 8.85
N ASP A 132 -1.44 -16.91 8.07
CA ASP A 132 -1.54 -17.94 7.04
C ASP A 132 -0.49 -17.75 5.94
N LEU A 133 -0.25 -16.52 5.51
CA LEU A 133 0.76 -16.19 4.52
C LEU A 133 2.18 -16.40 5.05
N ARG A 134 2.44 -16.08 6.31
CA ARG A 134 3.73 -16.32 6.99
C ARG A 134 4.01 -17.80 7.13
N TYR A 135 2.99 -18.61 7.42
CA TYR A 135 3.12 -20.07 7.44
C TYR A 135 3.52 -20.62 6.06
N LYS A 136 3.12 -19.97 4.97
CA LYS A 136 3.52 -20.28 3.59
C LYS A 136 4.86 -19.64 3.20
N GLU A 137 5.60 -19.06 4.15
CA GLU A 137 6.90 -18.39 3.97
C GLU A 137 6.87 -17.15 3.04
N TYR A 138 5.72 -16.50 2.88
CA TYR A 138 5.62 -15.24 2.17
C TYR A 138 5.83 -14.05 3.10
N PHE A 139 6.66 -13.09 2.65
CA PHE A 139 6.90 -11.84 3.37
C PHE A 139 5.97 -10.76 2.83
N CYS A 140 4.96 -10.41 3.61
CA CYS A 140 4.02 -9.35 3.23
C CYS A 140 3.52 -8.60 4.46
N SER A 141 3.05 -7.37 4.21
CA SER A 141 2.20 -6.61 5.11
C SER A 141 0.88 -6.31 4.41
N ILE A 142 -0.20 -6.21 5.18
CA ILE A 142 -1.54 -5.98 4.64
C ILE A 142 -2.03 -4.61 5.08
N ILE A 143 -2.56 -3.85 4.11
CA ILE A 143 -3.28 -2.60 4.33
C ILE A 143 -4.75 -2.86 3.96
N ASP A 144 -5.64 -2.75 4.93
CA ASP A 144 -7.07 -2.90 4.71
C ASP A 144 -7.69 -1.55 4.31
N ASN A 145 -7.99 -1.42 3.01
CA ASN A 145 -8.70 -0.30 2.41
C ASN A 145 -10.14 -0.69 2.01
N THR A 146 -10.67 -1.76 2.62
CA THR A 146 -12.04 -2.20 2.33
C THR A 146 -13.07 -1.38 3.09
N SER A 147 -14.31 -1.50 2.69
CA SER A 147 -15.44 -0.82 3.30
C SER A 147 -16.55 -1.81 3.66
N PRO A 148 -17.37 -1.52 4.71
CA PRO A 148 -18.47 -2.41 5.05
C PRO A 148 -19.50 -2.47 3.93
N GLU A 149 -19.98 -3.67 3.63
CA GLU A 149 -21.10 -3.88 2.71
C GLU A 149 -22.41 -3.85 3.47
N TYR A 150 -23.20 -2.81 3.25
CA TYR A 150 -24.51 -2.65 3.86
C TYR A 150 -25.63 -3.05 2.90
N ASP A 151 -26.58 -3.87 3.37
CA ASP A 151 -27.89 -4.02 2.73
C ASP A 151 -28.73 -2.77 3.03
N LEU A 152 -28.67 -1.80 2.13
CA LEU A 152 -29.35 -0.51 2.29
C LEU A 152 -30.88 -0.67 2.37
N ASP A 153 -31.46 -1.60 1.62
CA ASP A 153 -32.90 -1.85 1.63
C ASP A 153 -33.36 -2.43 2.96
N GLN A 154 -32.57 -3.35 3.52
CA GLN A 154 -32.84 -3.90 4.84
C GLN A 154 -32.69 -2.82 5.91
N LEU A 155 -31.57 -2.09 5.90
CA LEU A 155 -31.30 -1.02 6.86
C LEU A 155 -32.39 0.06 6.82
N TYR A 156 -32.87 0.45 5.64
CA TYR A 156 -33.93 1.42 5.50
C TYR A 156 -35.23 0.90 6.11
N ARG A 157 -35.64 -0.35 5.80
CA ARG A 157 -36.84 -0.96 6.35
C ARG A 157 -36.82 -1.06 7.88
N GLU A 158 -35.70 -1.44 8.45
CA GLU A 158 -35.51 -1.58 9.90
C GLU A 158 -35.45 -0.25 10.66
N ASN A 159 -35.16 0.83 9.96
CA ASN A 159 -34.91 2.15 10.55
C ASN A 159 -35.89 3.23 10.10
N GLN A 160 -37.06 2.85 9.54
CA GLN A 160 -38.11 3.80 9.19
C GLN A 160 -38.53 4.64 10.40
N GLY A 161 -38.54 5.98 10.23
CA GLY A 161 -38.95 6.91 11.28
C GLY A 161 -37.85 7.25 12.31
N ASN A 162 -36.60 6.93 12.02
CA ASN A 162 -35.47 7.37 12.79
C ASN A 162 -34.39 7.99 11.89
N LEU A 163 -33.36 8.60 12.51
CA LEU A 163 -32.29 9.33 11.81
C LEU A 163 -31.57 8.47 10.76
N ILE A 164 -31.39 7.18 10.99
CA ILE A 164 -30.69 6.28 10.04
C ILE A 164 -31.54 6.09 8.78
N GLY A 165 -32.86 5.83 8.94
CA GLY A 165 -33.77 5.70 7.82
C GLY A 165 -33.91 7.01 7.03
N ASP A 166 -34.03 8.16 7.72
CA ASP A 166 -34.09 9.47 7.08
C ASP A 166 -32.80 9.77 6.32
N PHE A 167 -31.64 9.42 6.89
CA PHE A 167 -30.34 9.59 6.24
C PHE A 167 -30.24 8.72 4.97
N ILE A 168 -30.57 7.43 5.03
CA ILE A 168 -30.58 6.53 3.85
C ILE A 168 -31.56 7.08 2.78
N GLY A 169 -32.75 7.50 3.20
CA GLY A 169 -33.76 8.06 2.30
C GLY A 169 -33.33 9.32 1.58
N SER A 170 -32.41 10.11 2.16
CA SER A 170 -31.85 11.30 1.52
C SER A 170 -30.92 10.97 0.35
N PHE A 171 -30.45 9.73 0.23
CA PHE A 171 -29.62 9.21 -0.88
C PHE A 171 -30.44 8.35 -1.85
N ALA A 172 -31.64 8.83 -2.26
CA ALA A 172 -32.53 8.07 -3.15
C ALA A 172 -31.92 7.70 -4.51
N HIS A 173 -30.90 8.43 -4.94
CA HIS A 173 -30.08 8.14 -6.13
C HIS A 173 -28.63 8.39 -5.78
N ILE A 174 -27.78 7.37 -6.01
CA ILE A 174 -26.33 7.43 -5.79
C ILE A 174 -25.67 7.32 -7.16
N ASP A 175 -25.37 8.44 -7.76
CA ASP A 175 -24.83 8.49 -9.13
C ASP A 175 -23.31 8.74 -9.16
N THR A 176 -22.72 9.16 -8.06
CA THR A 176 -21.31 9.54 -8.02
C THR A 176 -20.53 8.79 -6.94
N PRO A 177 -19.20 8.57 -7.15
CA PRO A 177 -18.33 7.99 -6.12
C PRO A 177 -18.27 8.82 -4.83
N LEU A 178 -18.51 10.13 -4.92
CA LEU A 178 -18.54 11.01 -3.76
C LEU A 178 -19.77 10.73 -2.88
N GLU A 179 -20.93 10.56 -3.49
CA GLU A 179 -22.17 10.21 -2.79
C GLU A 179 -22.09 8.84 -2.15
N GLN A 180 -21.49 7.86 -2.84
CA GLN A 180 -21.24 6.53 -2.26
C GLN A 180 -20.39 6.62 -0.99
N ARG A 181 -19.30 7.39 -1.01
CA ARG A 181 -18.45 7.62 0.17
C ARG A 181 -19.18 8.37 1.28
N ALA A 182 -19.95 9.39 0.92
CA ALA A 182 -20.73 10.18 1.89
C ALA A 182 -21.76 9.29 2.61
N LEU A 183 -22.49 8.46 1.88
CA LEU A 183 -23.43 7.48 2.46
C LEU A 183 -22.70 6.51 3.39
N GLN A 184 -21.60 5.94 2.95
CA GLN A 184 -20.83 5.00 3.73
C GLN A 184 -20.34 5.59 5.06
N TYR A 185 -19.63 6.72 5.03
CA TYR A 185 -19.13 7.38 6.24
C TYR A 185 -20.25 7.81 7.18
N GLY A 186 -21.37 8.29 6.61
CA GLY A 186 -22.53 8.66 7.41
C GLY A 186 -23.18 7.45 8.10
N LEU A 187 -23.29 6.31 7.41
CA LEU A 187 -23.79 5.07 8.00
C LEU A 187 -22.88 4.54 9.09
N GLU A 188 -21.57 4.51 8.85
CA GLU A 188 -20.58 4.11 9.85
C GLU A 188 -20.70 4.94 11.12
N ALA A 189 -20.79 6.28 10.99
CA ALA A 189 -20.94 7.17 12.12
C ALA A 189 -22.25 6.94 12.89
N LEU A 190 -23.37 6.80 12.19
CA LEU A 190 -24.69 6.61 12.80
C LEU A 190 -24.83 5.24 13.48
N LEU A 191 -24.31 4.18 12.85
CA LEU A 191 -24.35 2.83 13.38
C LEU A 191 -23.41 2.65 14.57
N SER A 192 -22.22 3.23 14.53
CA SER A 192 -21.28 3.24 15.66
C SER A 192 -21.84 3.98 16.87
N ALA A 193 -22.46 5.14 16.67
CA ALA A 193 -23.12 5.90 17.75
C ALA A 193 -24.27 5.08 18.39
N ARG A 194 -25.04 4.34 17.58
CA ARG A 194 -26.11 3.45 18.08
C ARG A 194 -25.59 2.30 18.93
N LEU A 195 -24.45 1.71 18.57
CA LEU A 195 -23.82 0.63 19.33
C LEU A 195 -23.34 1.15 20.69
N SER A 196 -22.63 2.28 20.72
CA SER A 196 -22.14 2.91 21.95
C SER A 196 -23.29 3.28 22.89
N ALA A 197 -24.40 3.81 22.39
CA ALA A 197 -25.58 4.10 23.21
C ALA A 197 -26.24 2.85 23.79
N LYS A 198 -26.25 1.73 23.04
CA LYS A 198 -26.79 0.44 23.54
C LYS A 198 -25.91 -0.18 24.62
N GLU A 199 -24.59 -0.06 24.50
CA GLU A 199 -23.63 -0.56 25.50
C GLU A 199 -23.74 0.23 26.82
N GLN A 200 -23.83 1.56 26.75
CA GLN A 200 -24.05 2.41 27.91
C GLN A 200 -25.36 2.10 28.64
N ALA A 201 -26.46 1.88 27.88
CA ALA A 201 -27.76 1.52 28.47
C ALA A 201 -27.80 0.11 29.08
N LYS A 202 -26.87 -0.79 28.72
CA LYS A 202 -26.70 -2.10 29.37
C LYS A 202 -25.88 -2.02 30.65
N GLY A 203 -24.82 -1.20 30.67
CA GLY A 203 -23.96 -1.02 31.85
C GLY A 203 -24.61 -0.25 33.00
N GLU A 204 -25.74 0.43 32.78
CA GLU A 204 -26.53 1.10 33.83
C GLU A 204 -27.58 0.17 34.49
N LYS A 205 -27.70 -1.09 34.04
CA LYS A 205 -28.69 -2.04 34.55
C LYS A 205 -28.10 -3.20 35.37
N ASP A 206 -26.77 -3.24 35.46
CA ASP A 206 -26.02 -4.15 36.35
C ASP A 206 -25.44 -3.37 37.53
#